data_cfa885c50c2cc00670cd2c1d74d1528e
#
_entry.id   cfa885c50c2cc00670cd2c1d74d1528e
#
_cell.length_a   1.000
_cell.length_b   1.000
_cell.length_c   1.000
_cell.angle_alpha   90.00
_cell.angle_beta   90.00
_cell.angle_gamma   90.00
#
_symmetry.space_group_name_H-M   'P 1'
#
loop_
_entity.id
_entity.type
_entity.pdbx_description
1 polymer ?
#
loop_
_entity_poly.entity_id
_entity_poly.type
_entity_poly.pdbx_seq_one_letter_code
_entity_poly.pdbx_strand_id
1 'polypeptide(L)'
;MNQFYTAESVTEGHPDKLCDLIADSVLDDCLSHDALSRVACEVLATKGQVIVAGEITSLHEPQIPAIVRSVLRKVGYDPARYAVQCLIHKQSPDIAAGVDCSLEQRRESLRDPLRLGAGDQGVMVGYACSETPQMLPLPVVLAHRLAGCLTTARKSGMVRGLRPDGKAQVTVEYDEDGHPLRLDTVVLSAQHSPEKPTDELFWELTDKVLAPALQALPPDEDTKILLNPSGRFVLGGPEADTGLTGRKLMVDSYGVFAPHGGGAFSGKDPTKVDRSGAYMARYIAKNLVAAGLCSRCQVTLAYAIGKAEPVMVEVDTFGTGFICADDCLADAVRLVFGLTPSEIIAQLDLLTPRYTQTAAYGHFGKPELPWERTDQAKILRAAVI
;
A
#
# COMPACT_ATOMS: atom_id res chain seq x y z
N MET A 1 28.64 -14.49 -2.05
CA MET A 1 28.08 -14.59 -0.66
C MET A 1 26.58 -14.45 -0.77
N ASN A 2 25.82 -15.38 -0.19
CA ASN A 2 24.37 -15.30 -0.18
C ASN A 2 23.89 -14.02 0.52
N GLN A 3 22.80 -13.46 0.03
CA GLN A 3 22.19 -12.25 0.57
C GLN A 3 20.90 -12.60 1.31
N PHE A 4 20.54 -11.82 2.31
CA PHE A 4 19.29 -12.00 3.06
C PHE A 4 18.42 -10.77 2.95
N TYR A 5 17.16 -10.97 2.56
CA TYR A 5 16.17 -9.91 2.50
C TYR A 5 14.99 -10.22 3.39
N THR A 6 14.57 -9.21 4.14
CA THR A 6 13.47 -9.32 5.08
C THR A 6 12.34 -8.37 4.69
N ALA A 7 11.11 -8.87 4.75
CA ALA A 7 9.91 -8.05 4.64
C ALA A 7 8.96 -8.32 5.81
N GLU A 8 8.17 -7.32 6.16
CA GLU A 8 7.15 -7.42 7.18
C GLU A 8 5.76 -7.09 6.64
N SER A 9 4.75 -7.59 7.31
CA SER A 9 3.36 -7.21 7.13
C SER A 9 2.62 -7.27 8.46
N VAL A 10 1.48 -6.60 8.52
CA VAL A 10 0.64 -6.59 9.72
C VAL A 10 -0.81 -6.83 9.36
N THR A 11 -1.60 -7.31 10.32
CA THR A 11 -3.04 -7.56 10.11
C THR A 11 -3.83 -6.24 10.03
N GLU A 12 -5.06 -6.32 9.53
CA GLU A 12 -6.01 -5.19 9.52
C GLU A 12 -6.33 -4.63 10.92
N GLY A 13 -6.08 -5.43 11.96
CA GLY A 13 -6.29 -5.04 13.36
C GLY A 13 -5.07 -4.42 14.04
N HIS A 14 -3.92 -4.35 13.37
CA HIS A 14 -2.80 -3.56 13.85
C HIS A 14 -3.20 -2.09 13.98
N PRO A 15 -2.83 -1.38 15.05
CA PRO A 15 -3.32 -0.01 15.28
C PRO A 15 -3.09 0.95 14.12
N ASP A 16 -1.92 0.94 13.49
CA ASP A 16 -1.65 1.80 12.32
C ASP A 16 -2.55 1.41 11.12
N LYS A 17 -2.72 0.11 10.85
CA LYS A 17 -3.55 -0.36 9.74
C LYS A 17 -5.04 -0.17 9.97
N LEU A 18 -5.48 -0.20 11.21
CA LEU A 18 -6.82 0.22 11.58
C LEU A 18 -7.06 1.70 11.23
N CYS A 19 -6.08 2.57 11.49
CA CYS A 19 -6.15 3.99 11.13
C CYS A 19 -6.20 4.18 9.61
N ASP A 20 -5.36 3.48 8.85
CA ASP A 20 -5.38 3.49 7.39
C ASP A 20 -6.74 3.03 6.84
N LEU A 21 -7.30 1.95 7.40
CA LEU A 21 -8.60 1.43 6.98
C LEU A 21 -9.74 2.40 7.28
N ILE A 22 -9.70 3.10 8.41
CA ILE A 22 -10.69 4.15 8.75
C ILE A 22 -10.56 5.31 7.76
N ALA A 23 -9.35 5.81 7.52
CA ALA A 23 -9.09 6.93 6.62
C ALA A 23 -9.55 6.64 5.19
N ASP A 24 -9.23 5.45 4.66
CA ASP A 24 -9.68 5.02 3.33
C ASP A 24 -11.20 4.71 3.28
N SER A 25 -11.81 4.32 4.40
CA SER A 25 -13.28 4.17 4.46
C SER A 25 -13.99 5.52 4.37
N VAL A 26 -13.41 6.58 4.96
CA VAL A 26 -13.92 7.95 4.81
C VAL A 26 -13.75 8.44 3.38
N LEU A 27 -12.61 8.16 2.76
CA LEU A 27 -12.36 8.50 1.36
C LEU A 27 -13.36 7.81 0.42
N ASP A 28 -13.54 6.49 0.57
CA ASP A 28 -14.46 5.71 -0.26
C ASP A 28 -15.91 6.20 -0.10
N ASP A 29 -16.33 6.58 1.11
CA ASP A 29 -17.64 7.18 1.36
C ASP A 29 -17.80 8.52 0.63
N CYS A 30 -16.82 9.41 0.72
CA CYS A 30 -16.82 10.67 0.00
C CYS A 30 -16.89 10.46 -1.53
N LEU A 31 -16.01 9.65 -2.10
CA LEU A 31 -15.96 9.42 -3.56
C LEU A 31 -17.20 8.71 -4.10
N SER A 32 -17.86 7.87 -3.31
CA SER A 32 -19.08 7.19 -3.73
C SER A 32 -20.28 8.13 -3.89
N HIS A 33 -20.27 9.29 -3.25
CA HIS A 33 -21.33 10.29 -3.31
C HIS A 33 -20.93 11.53 -4.12
N ASP A 34 -19.66 11.87 -4.15
CA ASP A 34 -19.09 12.97 -4.93
C ASP A 34 -17.69 12.58 -5.42
N ALA A 35 -17.60 12.16 -6.68
CA ALA A 35 -16.35 11.73 -7.31
C ALA A 35 -15.25 12.81 -7.35
N LEU A 36 -15.62 14.09 -7.19
CA LEU A 36 -14.69 15.22 -7.17
C LEU A 36 -14.29 15.64 -5.75
N SER A 37 -14.64 14.87 -4.74
CA SER A 37 -14.25 15.12 -3.34
C SER A 37 -12.73 15.29 -3.20
N ARG A 38 -12.34 16.31 -2.43
CA ARG A 38 -10.95 16.52 -1.99
C ARG A 38 -10.86 16.05 -0.54
N VAL A 39 -10.02 15.05 -0.32
CA VAL A 39 -9.90 14.39 0.98
C VAL A 39 -8.43 14.26 1.36
N ALA A 40 -8.13 14.73 2.56
CA ALA A 40 -6.88 14.48 3.27
C ALA A 40 -7.27 14.11 4.71
N CYS A 41 -7.50 12.81 4.94
CA CYS A 41 -8.03 12.29 6.19
C CYS A 41 -6.94 11.55 6.96
N GLU A 42 -6.65 12.02 8.17
CA GLU A 42 -5.70 11.43 9.10
C GLU A 42 -6.44 10.86 10.31
N VAL A 43 -5.96 9.74 10.83
CA VAL A 43 -6.57 9.06 11.97
C VAL A 43 -5.52 8.71 13.00
N LEU A 44 -5.85 8.95 14.26
CA LEU A 44 -5.13 8.46 15.42
C LEU A 44 -6.06 7.54 16.22
N ALA A 45 -5.64 6.31 16.50
CA ALA A 45 -6.36 5.38 17.36
C ALA A 45 -5.49 5.01 18.56
N THR A 46 -6.01 5.23 19.75
CA THR A 46 -5.34 4.90 21.03
C THR A 46 -6.37 4.35 22.02
N LYS A 47 -5.90 3.98 23.21
CA LYS A 47 -6.77 3.42 24.26
C LYS A 47 -7.98 4.31 24.51
N GLY A 48 -9.15 3.76 24.24
CA GLY A 48 -10.44 4.41 24.50
C GLY A 48 -10.81 5.55 23.53
N GLN A 49 -9.97 5.86 22.50
CA GLN A 49 -10.24 6.98 21.60
C GLN A 49 -9.84 6.68 20.15
N VAL A 50 -10.63 7.24 19.22
CA VAL A 50 -10.26 7.41 17.81
C VAL A 50 -10.47 8.88 17.46
N ILE A 51 -9.42 9.53 16.97
CA ILE A 51 -9.47 10.92 16.49
C ILE A 51 -9.31 10.89 14.98
N VAL A 52 -10.27 11.52 14.27
CA VAL A 52 -10.23 11.70 12.82
C VAL A 52 -10.09 13.19 12.56
N ALA A 53 -9.01 13.55 11.87
CA ALA A 53 -8.68 14.96 11.60
C ALA A 53 -8.30 15.13 10.12
N GLY A 54 -8.30 16.37 9.64
CA GLY A 54 -7.86 16.70 8.28
C GLY A 54 -8.84 17.58 7.51
N GLU A 55 -8.68 17.57 6.19
CA GLU A 55 -9.44 18.43 5.29
C GLU A 55 -10.33 17.61 4.34
N ILE A 56 -11.62 17.96 4.32
CA ILE A 56 -12.59 17.37 3.38
C ILE A 56 -13.38 18.50 2.73
N THR A 57 -13.33 18.54 1.40
CA THR A 57 -14.19 19.38 0.56
C THR A 57 -14.97 18.47 -0.37
N SER A 58 -16.28 18.33 -0.12
CA SER A 58 -17.18 17.43 -0.83
C SER A 58 -18.59 18.03 -0.81
N LEU A 59 -19.41 17.63 -1.79
CA LEU A 59 -20.85 17.87 -1.77
C LEU A 59 -21.58 16.95 -0.78
N HIS A 60 -20.92 15.87 -0.36
CA HIS A 60 -21.39 14.91 0.64
C HIS A 60 -20.73 15.15 2.00
N GLU A 61 -21.52 15.06 3.06
CA GLU A 61 -21.02 15.12 4.44
C GLU A 61 -20.91 13.70 5.03
N PRO A 62 -19.68 13.14 5.12
CA PRO A 62 -19.48 11.76 5.57
C PRO A 62 -19.86 11.61 7.05
N GLN A 63 -20.58 10.54 7.38
CA GLN A 63 -20.95 10.21 8.76
C GLN A 63 -19.78 9.52 9.48
N ILE A 64 -18.69 10.24 9.69
CA ILE A 64 -17.41 9.72 10.20
C ILE A 64 -17.56 8.87 11.46
N PRO A 65 -18.32 9.26 12.50
CA PRO A 65 -18.49 8.41 13.67
C PRO A 65 -19.13 7.05 13.37
N ALA A 66 -20.04 7.00 12.40
CA ALA A 66 -20.68 5.75 11.96
C ALA A 66 -19.69 4.87 11.17
N ILE A 67 -18.89 5.48 10.30
CA ILE A 67 -17.81 4.80 9.54
C ILE A 67 -16.80 4.18 10.50
N VAL A 68 -16.28 4.95 11.45
CA VAL A 68 -15.33 4.46 12.47
C VAL A 68 -15.88 3.24 13.22
N ARG A 69 -17.12 3.35 13.72
CA ARG A 69 -17.77 2.24 14.45
C ARG A 69 -17.98 1.01 13.56
N SER A 70 -18.28 1.20 12.29
CA SER A 70 -18.41 0.12 11.30
C SER A 70 -17.09 -0.60 11.08
N VAL A 71 -16.01 0.15 10.88
CA VAL A 71 -14.64 -0.40 10.68
C VAL A 71 -14.18 -1.16 11.92
N LEU A 72 -14.31 -0.57 13.12
CA LEU A 72 -13.97 -1.24 14.39
C LEU A 72 -14.68 -2.60 14.50
N ARG A 73 -15.99 -2.64 14.25
CA ARG A 73 -16.79 -3.87 14.28
C ARG A 73 -16.32 -4.89 13.24
N LYS A 74 -16.07 -4.46 11.98
CA LYS A 74 -15.61 -5.30 10.87
C LYS A 74 -14.26 -5.94 11.17
N VAL A 75 -13.37 -5.21 11.83
CA VAL A 75 -12.05 -5.67 12.25
C VAL A 75 -12.14 -6.61 13.45
N GLY A 76 -13.12 -6.44 14.33
CA GLY A 76 -13.36 -7.28 15.51
C GLY A 76 -13.05 -6.59 16.83
N TYR A 77 -12.99 -5.26 16.84
CA TYR A 77 -12.97 -4.45 18.05
C TYR A 77 -14.39 -4.06 18.48
N ASP A 78 -14.60 -3.89 19.78
CA ASP A 78 -15.88 -3.39 20.33
C ASP A 78 -15.94 -1.85 20.16
N PRO A 79 -16.84 -1.33 19.31
CA PRO A 79 -16.92 0.11 19.08
C PRO A 79 -17.35 0.92 20.32
N ALA A 80 -18.00 0.29 21.28
CA ALA A 80 -18.43 0.96 22.50
C ALA A 80 -17.27 1.37 23.43
N ARG A 81 -16.10 0.78 23.20
CA ARG A 81 -14.88 1.07 23.99
C ARG A 81 -14.15 2.32 23.49
N TYR A 82 -14.55 2.92 22.38
CA TYR A 82 -13.83 4.04 21.76
C TYR A 82 -14.75 5.25 21.61
N ALA A 83 -14.37 6.38 22.23
CA ALA A 83 -14.91 7.68 21.89
C ALA A 83 -14.37 8.11 20.53
N VAL A 84 -15.21 8.72 19.69
CA VAL A 84 -14.83 9.21 18.36
C VAL A 84 -14.85 10.73 18.38
N GLN A 85 -13.71 11.36 18.09
CA GLN A 85 -13.58 12.80 17.92
C GLN A 85 -13.29 13.12 16.45
N CYS A 86 -14.01 14.11 15.90
CA CYS A 86 -13.84 14.57 14.52
C CYS A 86 -13.36 16.01 14.51
N LEU A 87 -12.24 16.27 13.85
CA LEU A 87 -11.59 17.57 13.68
C LEU A 87 -11.38 17.81 12.18
N ILE A 88 -12.48 17.98 11.44
CA ILE A 88 -12.46 18.11 9.97
C ILE A 88 -12.71 19.56 9.59
N HIS A 89 -11.91 20.05 8.66
CA HIS A 89 -11.99 21.39 8.09
C HIS A 89 -12.16 21.30 6.56
N LYS A 90 -12.50 22.42 5.92
CA LYS A 90 -12.43 22.55 4.46
C LYS A 90 -10.98 22.81 4.03
N GLN A 91 -10.62 22.33 2.83
CA GLN A 91 -9.31 22.60 2.25
C GLN A 91 -9.03 24.12 2.14
N SER A 92 -7.76 24.50 2.37
CA SER A 92 -7.31 25.89 2.21
C SER A 92 -7.59 26.39 0.78
N PRO A 93 -8.15 27.60 0.63
CA PRO A 93 -8.37 28.22 -0.70
C PRO A 93 -7.07 28.39 -1.49
N ASP A 94 -5.94 28.64 -0.83
CA ASP A 94 -4.64 28.81 -1.50
C ASP A 94 -4.14 27.51 -2.11
N ILE A 95 -4.31 26.38 -1.40
CA ILE A 95 -3.98 25.06 -1.92
C ILE A 95 -4.91 24.70 -3.08
N ALA A 96 -6.23 24.91 -2.93
CA ALA A 96 -7.22 24.65 -3.95
C ALA A 96 -6.91 25.41 -5.25
N ALA A 97 -6.58 26.70 -5.17
CA ALA A 97 -6.24 27.51 -6.33
C ALA A 97 -5.00 27.02 -7.08
N GLY A 98 -4.02 26.44 -6.35
CA GLY A 98 -2.80 25.86 -6.96
C GLY A 98 -3.03 24.52 -7.65
N VAL A 99 -3.97 23.71 -7.13
CA VAL A 99 -4.32 22.39 -7.64
C VAL A 99 -5.31 22.47 -8.81
N ASP A 100 -6.37 23.28 -8.67
CA ASP A 100 -7.46 23.36 -9.65
C ASP A 100 -7.04 24.09 -10.94
N CYS A 101 -5.93 24.85 -10.92
CA CYS A 101 -5.37 25.51 -12.10
C CYS A 101 -3.84 25.37 -12.07
N SER A 102 -3.30 24.49 -12.91
CA SER A 102 -1.86 24.24 -12.97
C SER A 102 -1.05 25.48 -13.39
N LEU A 103 0.25 25.44 -13.09
CA LEU A 103 1.19 26.51 -13.47
C LEU A 103 1.21 26.72 -14.97
N GLU A 104 1.14 25.66 -15.75
CA GLU A 104 1.09 25.65 -17.21
C GLU A 104 -0.15 26.40 -17.70
N GLN A 105 -1.34 26.11 -17.18
CA GLN A 105 -2.58 26.80 -17.53
C GLN A 105 -2.53 28.30 -17.18
N ARG A 106 -1.98 28.63 -16.03
CA ARG A 106 -1.85 30.03 -15.62
C ARG A 106 -0.94 30.85 -16.53
N ARG A 107 0.08 30.22 -17.13
CA ARG A 107 1.01 30.84 -18.08
C ARG A 107 0.43 30.95 -19.49
N GLU A 108 -0.32 29.96 -19.92
CA GLU A 108 -0.85 29.88 -21.29
C GLU A 108 -2.22 30.57 -21.45
N SER A 109 -2.81 31.09 -20.37
CA SER A 109 -4.18 31.66 -20.33
C SER A 109 -5.27 30.71 -20.84
N LEU A 110 -4.97 29.41 -20.90
CA LEU A 110 -5.89 28.33 -21.28
C LEU A 110 -6.49 27.73 -20.01
N ARG A 111 -7.81 27.69 -19.94
CA ARG A 111 -8.52 26.96 -18.88
C ARG A 111 -8.95 25.61 -19.40
N ASP A 112 -8.17 24.59 -19.12
CA ASP A 112 -8.57 23.19 -19.29
C ASP A 112 -8.81 22.56 -17.93
N PRO A 113 -10.05 22.27 -17.54
CA PRO A 113 -10.36 21.69 -16.24
C PRO A 113 -9.78 20.27 -16.07
N LEU A 114 -9.25 19.67 -17.14
CA LEU A 114 -8.58 18.37 -17.12
C LEU A 114 -7.08 18.47 -16.79
N ARG A 115 -6.50 19.67 -16.66
CA ARG A 115 -5.08 19.87 -16.33
C ARG A 115 -4.91 20.31 -14.89
N LEU A 116 -5.18 19.41 -13.96
CA LEU A 116 -4.91 19.63 -12.53
C LEU A 116 -3.39 19.77 -12.28
N GLY A 117 -3.01 20.71 -11.43
CA GLY A 117 -1.66 20.74 -10.86
C GLY A 117 -1.49 19.65 -9.81
N ALA A 118 -0.25 19.20 -9.60
CA ALA A 118 0.04 18.28 -8.51
C ALA A 118 -0.34 18.90 -7.16
N GLY A 119 -1.02 18.12 -6.32
CA GLY A 119 -1.51 18.58 -5.01
C GLY A 119 -0.41 18.82 -3.99
N ASP A 120 0.79 18.29 -4.23
CA ASP A 120 1.98 18.47 -3.42
C ASP A 120 3.25 18.30 -4.26
N GLN A 121 4.39 18.63 -3.70
CA GLN A 121 5.70 18.24 -4.18
C GLN A 121 6.07 16.88 -3.60
N GLY A 122 6.88 16.08 -4.30
CA GLY A 122 7.34 14.81 -3.76
C GLY A 122 7.99 13.92 -4.80
N VAL A 123 8.51 12.81 -4.31
CA VAL A 123 9.10 11.72 -5.10
C VAL A 123 8.26 10.47 -4.89
N MET A 124 7.82 9.85 -5.96
CA MET A 124 7.01 8.64 -5.98
C MET A 124 7.78 7.52 -6.66
N VAL A 125 7.80 6.36 -6.03
CA VAL A 125 8.60 5.21 -6.48
C VAL A 125 7.68 4.04 -6.79
N GLY A 126 7.88 3.44 -7.96
CA GLY A 126 7.31 2.17 -8.36
C GLY A 126 8.40 1.12 -8.54
N TYR A 127 8.10 -0.12 -8.20
CA TYR A 127 9.03 -1.24 -8.38
C TYR A 127 8.28 -2.46 -8.91
N ALA A 128 8.96 -3.25 -9.73
CA ALA A 128 8.50 -4.57 -10.15
C ALA A 128 9.69 -5.50 -10.40
N CYS A 129 9.48 -6.79 -10.21
CA CYS A 129 10.44 -7.84 -10.54
C CYS A 129 9.72 -9.11 -11.01
N SER A 130 10.46 -10.00 -11.67
CA SER A 130 9.92 -11.26 -12.22
C SER A 130 9.89 -12.43 -11.24
N GLU A 131 10.14 -12.20 -9.94
CA GLU A 131 10.25 -13.27 -8.93
C GLU A 131 8.93 -14.01 -8.65
N THR A 132 7.82 -13.29 -8.71
CA THR A 132 6.50 -13.83 -8.36
C THR A 132 5.45 -13.47 -9.41
N PRO A 133 4.31 -14.19 -9.47
CA PRO A 133 3.20 -13.81 -10.35
C PRO A 133 2.65 -12.40 -10.10
N GLN A 134 2.80 -11.89 -8.88
CA GLN A 134 2.45 -10.52 -8.52
C GLN A 134 3.45 -9.48 -9.04
N MET A 135 4.59 -9.92 -9.57
CA MET A 135 5.73 -9.07 -9.93
C MET A 135 6.21 -8.23 -8.75
N LEU A 136 6.28 -8.85 -7.59
CA LEU A 136 6.80 -8.32 -6.34
C LEU A 136 7.88 -9.27 -5.77
N PRO A 137 8.78 -8.77 -4.93
CA PRO A 137 9.76 -9.60 -4.23
C PRO A 137 9.08 -10.67 -3.37
N LEU A 138 9.63 -11.88 -3.37
CA LEU A 138 9.05 -13.02 -2.68
C LEU A 138 8.84 -12.78 -1.17
N PRO A 139 9.77 -12.18 -0.39
CA PRO A 139 9.56 -11.91 1.02
C PRO A 139 8.35 -11.00 1.28
N VAL A 140 8.12 -10.00 0.41
CA VAL A 140 6.97 -9.08 0.51
C VAL A 140 5.66 -9.85 0.32
N VAL A 141 5.59 -10.68 -0.73
CA VAL A 141 4.42 -11.51 -1.02
C VAL A 141 4.14 -12.48 0.12
N LEU A 142 5.16 -13.16 0.65
CA LEU A 142 5.01 -14.12 1.75
C LEU A 142 4.58 -13.45 3.06
N ALA A 143 5.14 -12.28 3.39
CA ALA A 143 4.76 -11.53 4.59
C ALA A 143 3.29 -11.09 4.53
N HIS A 144 2.82 -10.55 3.40
CA HIS A 144 1.42 -10.17 3.19
C HIS A 144 0.49 -11.39 3.25
N ARG A 145 0.87 -12.47 2.59
CA ARG A 145 0.10 -13.70 2.59
C ARG A 145 -0.02 -14.29 4.00
N LEU A 146 1.06 -14.26 4.78
CA LEU A 146 1.07 -14.77 6.15
C LEU A 146 0.14 -13.94 7.07
N ALA A 147 0.21 -12.60 7.01
CA ALA A 147 -0.68 -11.72 7.75
C ALA A 147 -2.15 -11.88 7.31
N GLY A 148 -2.39 -12.06 6.01
CA GLY A 148 -3.72 -12.33 5.44
C GLY A 148 -4.30 -13.68 5.89
N CYS A 149 -3.48 -14.74 5.89
CA CYS A 149 -3.88 -16.07 6.38
C CYS A 149 -4.22 -16.03 7.88
N LEU A 150 -3.45 -15.28 8.69
CA LEU A 150 -3.76 -15.08 10.10
C LEU A 150 -5.14 -14.44 10.30
N THR A 151 -5.45 -13.39 9.54
CA THR A 151 -6.76 -12.73 9.59
C THR A 151 -7.87 -13.65 9.13
N THR A 152 -7.65 -14.41 8.07
CA THR A 152 -8.63 -15.38 7.55
C THR A 152 -8.90 -16.46 8.57
N ALA A 153 -7.88 -17.04 9.20
CA ALA A 153 -8.00 -18.05 10.25
C ALA A 153 -8.79 -17.54 11.46
N ARG A 154 -8.60 -16.26 11.82
CA ARG A 154 -9.38 -15.60 12.88
C ARG A 154 -10.85 -15.42 12.49
N LYS A 155 -11.11 -14.78 11.34
CA LYS A 155 -12.48 -14.43 10.91
C LYS A 155 -13.35 -15.65 10.60
N SER A 156 -12.76 -16.70 10.06
CA SER A 156 -13.46 -17.96 9.79
C SER A 156 -13.67 -18.82 11.05
N GLY A 157 -13.03 -18.49 12.17
CA GLY A 157 -13.05 -19.31 13.38
C GLY A 157 -12.22 -20.60 13.27
N MET A 158 -11.38 -20.72 12.23
CA MET A 158 -10.49 -21.86 12.01
C MET A 158 -9.49 -22.02 13.16
N VAL A 159 -8.97 -20.89 13.68
CA VAL A 159 -8.18 -20.82 14.91
C VAL A 159 -8.97 -20.02 15.92
N ARG A 160 -9.60 -20.73 16.86
CA ARG A 160 -10.40 -20.10 17.90
C ARG A 160 -9.50 -19.38 18.92
N GLY A 161 -9.98 -18.25 19.41
CA GLY A 161 -9.27 -17.42 20.38
C GLY A 161 -8.26 -16.45 19.78
N LEU A 162 -8.07 -16.39 18.46
CA LEU A 162 -7.33 -15.29 17.82
C LEU A 162 -8.08 -13.97 17.97
N ARG A 163 -7.31 -12.88 18.12
CA ARG A 163 -7.78 -11.51 18.19
C ARG A 163 -7.24 -10.70 16.99
N PRO A 164 -7.69 -9.43 16.80
CA PRO A 164 -7.43 -8.72 15.54
C PRO A 164 -5.99 -8.37 15.25
N ASP A 165 -5.16 -8.08 16.26
CA ASP A 165 -3.79 -7.60 16.07
C ASP A 165 -2.82 -8.75 15.76
N GLY A 166 -1.86 -8.48 14.88
CA GLY A 166 -0.81 -9.43 14.54
C GLY A 166 0.20 -8.85 13.57
N LYS A 167 1.40 -9.45 13.60
CA LYS A 167 2.54 -9.08 12.75
C LYS A 167 3.19 -10.31 12.15
N ALA A 168 3.62 -10.21 10.90
CA ALA A 168 4.36 -11.22 10.18
C ALA A 168 5.67 -10.63 9.65
N GLN A 169 6.76 -11.40 9.72
CA GLN A 169 8.04 -11.05 9.12
C GLN A 169 8.61 -12.31 8.47
N VAL A 170 9.16 -12.17 7.27
CA VAL A 170 9.75 -13.25 6.49
C VAL A 170 11.12 -12.81 6.01
N THR A 171 12.15 -13.62 6.30
CA THR A 171 13.50 -13.47 5.78
C THR A 171 13.77 -14.60 4.79
N VAL A 172 14.18 -14.25 3.58
CA VAL A 172 14.54 -15.17 2.51
C VAL A 172 16.01 -15.02 2.19
N GLU A 173 16.69 -16.14 2.03
CA GLU A 173 18.06 -16.22 1.54
C GLU A 173 18.03 -16.26 0.02
N TYR A 174 18.93 -15.48 -0.62
CA TYR A 174 19.10 -15.33 -2.06
C TYR A 174 20.50 -15.76 -2.48
N ASP A 175 20.62 -16.33 -3.66
CA ASP A 175 21.91 -16.64 -4.27
C ASP A 175 22.65 -15.40 -4.81
N GLU A 176 23.83 -15.59 -5.40
CA GLU A 176 24.65 -14.53 -5.96
C GLU A 176 24.01 -13.87 -7.21
N ASP A 177 23.10 -14.57 -7.88
CA ASP A 177 22.36 -14.10 -9.06
C ASP A 177 21.05 -13.37 -8.69
N GLY A 178 20.73 -13.35 -7.40
CA GLY A 178 19.53 -12.68 -6.87
C GLY A 178 18.26 -13.52 -6.97
N HIS A 179 18.36 -14.85 -7.00
CA HIS A 179 17.20 -15.75 -6.93
C HIS A 179 16.95 -16.22 -5.51
N PRO A 180 15.67 -16.30 -5.07
CA PRO A 180 15.34 -16.80 -3.75
C PRO A 180 15.64 -18.30 -3.63
N LEU A 181 16.37 -18.70 -2.59
CA LEU A 181 16.81 -20.07 -2.33
C LEU A 181 15.93 -20.77 -1.28
N ARG A 182 15.81 -20.19 -0.09
CA ARG A 182 15.13 -20.80 1.06
C ARG A 182 14.63 -19.74 2.05
N LEU A 183 13.72 -20.17 2.91
CA LEU A 183 13.36 -19.38 4.09
C LEU A 183 14.44 -19.49 5.16
N ASP A 184 14.97 -18.36 5.61
CA ASP A 184 15.87 -18.34 6.77
C ASP A 184 15.09 -18.19 8.08
N THR A 185 14.21 -17.18 8.16
CA THR A 185 13.48 -16.89 9.39
C THR A 185 12.04 -16.46 9.08
N VAL A 186 11.10 -17.00 9.85
CA VAL A 186 9.69 -16.60 9.85
C VAL A 186 9.29 -16.19 11.27
N VAL A 187 8.82 -14.96 11.44
CA VAL A 187 8.28 -14.47 12.71
C VAL A 187 6.80 -14.21 12.55
N LEU A 188 5.98 -14.76 13.44
CA LEU A 188 4.55 -14.50 13.49
C LEU A 188 4.13 -14.16 14.92
N SER A 189 3.65 -12.93 15.13
CA SER A 189 3.03 -12.49 16.38
C SER A 189 1.52 -12.40 16.19
N ALA A 190 0.77 -13.18 16.97
CA ALA A 190 -0.67 -13.31 16.86
C ALA A 190 -1.33 -12.99 18.22
N GLN A 191 -2.15 -11.95 18.25
CA GLN A 191 -2.95 -11.61 19.43
C GLN A 191 -3.98 -12.72 19.70
N HIS A 192 -4.11 -13.13 20.98
CA HIS A 192 -4.99 -14.23 21.38
C HIS A 192 -5.74 -13.95 22.67
N SER A 193 -6.78 -14.74 22.93
CA SER A 193 -7.51 -14.69 24.20
C SER A 193 -6.66 -15.23 25.36
N PRO A 194 -6.88 -14.75 26.58
CA PRO A 194 -6.12 -15.22 27.74
C PRO A 194 -6.33 -16.70 28.06
N GLU A 195 -7.44 -17.28 27.60
CA GLU A 195 -7.82 -18.67 27.82
C GLU A 195 -7.19 -19.64 26.81
N LYS A 196 -6.62 -19.12 25.69
CA LYS A 196 -6.03 -19.95 24.64
C LYS A 196 -4.71 -20.55 25.12
N PRO A 197 -4.57 -21.90 25.24
CA PRO A 197 -3.32 -22.54 25.59
C PRO A 197 -2.24 -22.27 24.53
N THR A 198 -1.02 -21.97 24.97
CA THR A 198 0.09 -21.58 24.08
C THR A 198 0.46 -22.72 23.10
N ASP A 199 0.58 -23.94 23.61
CA ASP A 199 0.96 -25.09 22.76
C ASP A 199 -0.08 -25.39 21.69
N GLU A 200 -1.38 -25.30 22.03
CA GLU A 200 -2.47 -25.44 21.06
C GLU A 200 -2.43 -24.29 20.04
N LEU A 201 -2.22 -23.06 20.48
CA LEU A 201 -2.09 -21.91 19.59
C LEU A 201 -0.95 -22.11 18.59
N PHE A 202 0.23 -22.52 19.06
CA PHE A 202 1.42 -22.70 18.21
C PHE A 202 1.22 -23.81 17.19
N TRP A 203 0.65 -24.93 17.60
CA TRP A 203 0.29 -26.01 16.67
C TRP A 203 -0.69 -25.53 15.59
N GLU A 204 -1.78 -24.86 16.00
CA GLU A 204 -2.77 -24.35 15.05
C GLU A 204 -2.22 -23.27 14.13
N LEU A 205 -1.35 -22.36 14.61
CA LEU A 205 -0.70 -21.36 13.76
C LEU A 205 0.22 -22.04 12.74
N THR A 206 0.97 -23.05 13.13
CA THR A 206 1.85 -23.79 12.22
C THR A 206 1.06 -24.49 11.11
N ASP A 207 0.04 -25.25 11.48
CA ASP A 207 -0.75 -26.07 10.54
C ASP A 207 -1.70 -25.22 9.68
N LYS A 208 -2.42 -24.25 10.29
CA LYS A 208 -3.54 -23.55 9.65
C LYS A 208 -3.18 -22.17 9.09
N VAL A 209 -2.03 -21.62 9.46
CA VAL A 209 -1.59 -20.27 9.02
C VAL A 209 -0.28 -20.32 8.26
N LEU A 210 0.80 -20.86 8.86
CA LEU A 210 2.11 -20.91 8.21
C LEU A 210 2.11 -21.84 6.99
N ALA A 211 1.68 -23.08 7.14
CA ALA A 211 1.72 -24.07 6.07
C ALA A 211 1.02 -23.58 4.79
N PRO A 212 -0.23 -23.08 4.81
CA PRO A 212 -0.86 -22.55 3.60
C PRO A 212 -0.26 -21.23 3.10
N ALA A 213 0.30 -20.39 3.99
CA ALA A 213 0.90 -19.13 3.58
C ALA A 213 2.22 -19.30 2.85
N LEU A 214 3.02 -20.29 3.24
CA LEU A 214 4.41 -20.49 2.80
C LEU A 214 4.55 -21.57 1.71
N GLN A 215 3.46 -21.96 1.05
CA GLN A 215 3.50 -23.01 0.00
C GLN A 215 4.46 -22.72 -1.16
N ALA A 216 4.68 -21.44 -1.50
CA ALA A 216 5.56 -21.06 -2.61
C ALA A 216 7.05 -21.29 -2.29
N LEU A 217 7.42 -21.24 -1.02
CA LEU A 217 8.75 -21.55 -0.50
C LEU A 217 8.56 -22.17 0.89
N PRO A 218 8.40 -23.50 1.01
CA PRO A 218 8.17 -24.16 2.30
C PRO A 218 9.39 -24.05 3.22
N PRO A 219 9.18 -24.02 4.56
CA PRO A 219 10.28 -24.12 5.53
C PRO A 219 11.04 -25.43 5.36
N ASP A 220 12.35 -25.38 5.55
CA ASP A 220 13.27 -26.52 5.64
C ASP A 220 13.73 -26.77 7.08
N GLU A 221 14.67 -27.70 7.27
CA GLU A 221 15.20 -28.10 8.60
C GLU A 221 15.95 -26.95 9.30
N ASP A 222 16.53 -26.02 8.54
CA ASP A 222 17.31 -24.89 9.04
C ASP A 222 16.47 -23.62 9.22
N THR A 223 15.20 -23.63 8.78
CA THR A 223 14.32 -22.46 8.88
C THR A 223 13.93 -22.17 10.34
N LYS A 224 14.21 -20.97 10.81
CA LYS A 224 13.84 -20.51 12.15
C LYS A 224 12.40 -20.03 12.16
N ILE A 225 11.52 -20.71 12.91
CA ILE A 225 10.11 -20.31 13.08
C ILE A 225 9.93 -19.77 14.50
N LEU A 226 9.57 -18.48 14.60
CA LEU A 226 9.38 -17.75 15.85
C LEU A 226 7.91 -17.35 16.01
N LEU A 227 7.16 -18.07 16.84
CA LEU A 227 5.76 -17.80 17.15
C LEU A 227 5.66 -17.06 18.50
N ASN A 228 5.04 -15.89 18.50
CA ASN A 228 4.92 -15.02 19.67
C ASN A 228 6.23 -14.98 20.49
N PRO A 229 7.39 -14.57 19.90
CA PRO A 229 8.68 -14.67 20.59
C PRO A 229 8.77 -13.82 21.86
N SER A 230 7.90 -12.82 22.03
CA SER A 230 7.75 -12.05 23.27
C SER A 230 6.93 -12.77 24.34
N GLY A 231 6.42 -13.97 24.04
CA GLY A 231 5.56 -14.74 24.93
C GLY A 231 4.06 -14.39 24.74
N ARG A 232 3.37 -14.09 25.84
CA ARG A 232 1.93 -13.85 25.85
C ARG A 232 1.55 -12.55 25.12
N PHE A 233 0.64 -12.64 24.11
CA PHE A 233 0.13 -11.48 23.37
C PHE A 233 -1.40 -11.38 23.47
N VAL A 234 -1.89 -10.97 24.63
CA VAL A 234 -3.34 -10.84 24.93
C VAL A 234 -3.80 -9.39 24.77
N LEU A 235 -3.05 -8.43 25.29
CA LEU A 235 -3.31 -7.02 25.11
C LEU A 235 -2.69 -6.58 23.76
N GLY A 236 -3.49 -6.07 22.84
CA GLY A 236 -3.05 -5.64 21.51
C GLY A 236 -4.01 -4.60 20.92
N GLY A 237 -3.71 -4.19 19.70
CA GLY A 237 -4.45 -3.13 19.01
C GLY A 237 -4.31 -1.76 19.69
N PRO A 238 -5.25 -0.83 19.49
CA PRO A 238 -5.17 0.52 20.07
C PRO A 238 -5.21 0.56 21.60
N GLU A 239 -5.60 -0.54 22.23
CA GLU A 239 -5.54 -0.69 23.71
C GLU A 239 -4.12 -0.82 24.24
N ALA A 240 -3.19 -1.34 23.42
CA ALA A 240 -1.80 -1.57 23.78
C ALA A 240 -0.85 -0.53 23.21
N ASP A 241 -1.09 -0.10 21.97
CA ASP A 241 -0.20 0.80 21.23
C ASP A 241 -1.00 1.79 20.39
N THR A 242 -0.50 3.01 20.27
CA THR A 242 -1.15 4.06 19.49
C THR A 242 -0.85 3.89 18.02
N GLY A 243 -1.90 3.84 17.20
CA GLY A 243 -1.82 3.85 15.74
C GLY A 243 -2.04 5.21 15.13
N LEU A 244 -1.42 5.45 14.00
CA LEU A 244 -1.64 6.61 13.13
C LEU A 244 -1.68 6.19 11.66
N THR A 245 -2.42 6.96 10.85
CA THR A 245 -2.39 6.86 9.39
C THR A 245 -0.97 7.05 8.86
N GLY A 246 -0.58 6.25 7.87
CA GLY A 246 0.68 6.44 7.14
C GLY A 246 1.95 6.06 7.89
N ARG A 247 1.87 5.21 8.92
CA ARG A 247 3.06 4.72 9.67
C ARG A 247 3.60 3.37 9.22
N LYS A 248 3.03 2.79 8.16
CA LYS A 248 3.43 1.47 7.64
C LYS A 248 3.80 1.52 6.16
N LEU A 249 4.55 2.57 5.75
CA LEU A 249 4.90 2.83 4.35
C LEU A 249 5.68 1.67 3.70
N MET A 250 6.57 1.02 4.43
CA MET A 250 7.33 -0.13 3.93
C MET A 250 6.44 -1.36 3.75
N VAL A 251 5.43 -1.53 4.63
CA VAL A 251 4.41 -2.57 4.50
C VAL A 251 3.47 -2.27 3.31
N ASP A 252 3.18 -0.99 3.07
CA ASP A 252 2.28 -0.57 1.99
C ASP A 252 2.90 -0.71 0.61
N SER A 253 4.24 -0.74 0.52
CA SER A 253 4.99 -0.69 -0.74
C SER A 253 5.84 -1.94 -0.97
N TYR A 254 7.16 -1.80 -1.03
CA TYR A 254 8.07 -2.85 -1.51
C TYR A 254 9.06 -3.34 -0.45
N GLY A 255 8.85 -3.01 0.84
CA GLY A 255 9.80 -3.34 1.90
C GLY A 255 11.18 -2.71 1.63
N VAL A 256 12.23 -3.49 1.76
CA VAL A 256 13.62 -3.02 1.59
C VAL A 256 14.10 -3.01 0.12
N PHE A 257 13.24 -3.44 -0.83
CA PHE A 257 13.64 -3.64 -2.24
C PHE A 257 13.62 -2.36 -3.08
N ALA A 258 12.88 -1.34 -2.65
CA ALA A 258 12.89 -0.03 -3.26
C ALA A 258 12.76 1.06 -2.20
N PRO A 259 13.32 2.25 -2.43
CA PRO A 259 13.12 3.39 -1.55
C PRO A 259 11.65 3.82 -1.52
N HIS A 260 11.29 4.62 -0.52
CA HIS A 260 9.98 5.25 -0.43
C HIS A 260 10.16 6.77 -0.37
N GLY A 261 9.34 7.51 -1.12
CA GLY A 261 9.43 8.98 -1.15
C GLY A 261 8.90 9.69 0.10
N GLY A 262 8.31 8.94 1.04
CA GLY A 262 7.83 9.44 2.33
C GLY A 262 6.35 9.79 2.37
N GLY A 263 5.66 9.90 1.22
CA GLY A 263 4.24 10.22 1.14
C GLY A 263 3.33 9.02 1.48
N ALA A 264 2.50 9.14 2.52
CA ALA A 264 1.49 8.14 2.85
C ALA A 264 0.38 8.09 1.79
N PHE A 265 -0.22 6.91 1.62
CA PHE A 265 -1.28 6.68 0.63
C PHE A 265 -2.68 6.85 1.22
N SER A 266 -2.97 6.14 2.32
CA SER A 266 -4.31 6.07 2.91
C SER A 266 -4.83 7.44 3.34
N GLY A 267 -6.12 7.67 3.16
CA GLY A 267 -6.81 8.91 3.51
C GLY A 267 -6.69 10.03 2.48
N LYS A 268 -5.94 9.83 1.39
CA LYS A 268 -5.70 10.84 0.35
C LYS A 268 -6.48 10.54 -0.93
N ASP A 269 -7.23 11.53 -1.43
CA ASP A 269 -7.88 11.45 -2.74
C ASP A 269 -6.86 11.45 -3.90
N PRO A 270 -7.26 11.02 -5.12
CA PRO A 270 -6.34 10.83 -6.25
C PRO A 270 -5.63 12.09 -6.76
N THR A 271 -6.03 13.29 -6.37
CA THR A 271 -5.29 14.52 -6.75
C THR A 271 -3.98 14.66 -5.99
N LYS A 272 -3.80 13.91 -4.89
CA LYS A 272 -2.54 13.84 -4.14
C LYS A 272 -1.61 12.86 -4.84
N VAL A 273 -0.55 13.40 -5.45
CA VAL A 273 0.44 12.62 -6.22
C VAL A 273 1.22 11.60 -5.36
N ASP A 274 1.28 11.78 -4.05
CA ASP A 274 1.80 10.76 -3.13
C ASP A 274 1.14 9.39 -3.38
N ARG A 275 -0.16 9.38 -3.64
CA ARG A 275 -0.91 8.16 -3.95
C ARG A 275 -0.96 7.88 -5.43
N SER A 276 -1.49 8.79 -6.24
CA SER A 276 -1.71 8.58 -7.68
C SER A 276 -0.40 8.39 -8.44
N GLY A 277 0.63 9.18 -8.14
CA GLY A 277 1.95 9.06 -8.74
C GLY A 277 2.67 7.75 -8.37
N ALA A 278 2.54 7.29 -7.12
CA ALA A 278 3.08 5.99 -6.70
C ALA A 278 2.37 4.82 -7.41
N TYR A 279 1.06 4.90 -7.59
CA TYR A 279 0.31 3.88 -8.35
C TYR A 279 0.67 3.89 -9.83
N MET A 280 0.87 5.07 -10.43
CA MET A 280 1.35 5.17 -11.80
C MET A 280 2.78 4.62 -11.94
N ALA A 281 3.68 4.96 -11.03
CA ALA A 281 5.05 4.43 -11.02
C ALA A 281 5.05 2.89 -10.93
N ARG A 282 4.18 2.29 -10.09
CA ARG A 282 3.98 0.83 -10.04
C ARG A 282 3.46 0.28 -11.36
N TYR A 283 2.45 0.91 -11.94
CA TYR A 283 1.87 0.48 -13.21
C TYR A 283 2.91 0.48 -14.33
N ILE A 284 3.73 1.52 -14.42
CA ILE A 284 4.83 1.62 -15.38
C ILE A 284 5.85 0.50 -15.14
N ALA A 285 6.37 0.37 -13.92
CA ALA A 285 7.38 -0.64 -13.58
C ALA A 285 6.89 -2.06 -13.94
N LYS A 286 5.64 -2.36 -13.63
CA LYS A 286 5.04 -3.66 -13.94
C LYS A 286 4.91 -3.90 -15.43
N ASN A 287 4.56 -2.89 -16.22
CA ASN A 287 4.48 -3.00 -17.68
C ASN A 287 5.86 -3.14 -18.34
N LEU A 288 6.91 -2.51 -17.80
CA LEU A 288 8.29 -2.70 -18.27
C LEU A 288 8.77 -4.15 -18.09
N VAL A 289 8.53 -4.73 -16.92
CA VAL A 289 8.86 -6.15 -16.64
C VAL A 289 8.00 -7.09 -17.49
N ALA A 290 6.71 -6.84 -17.61
CA ALA A 290 5.79 -7.65 -18.42
C ALA A 290 6.10 -7.59 -19.94
N ALA A 291 6.67 -6.47 -20.41
CA ALA A 291 7.14 -6.31 -21.77
C ALA A 291 8.42 -7.13 -22.08
N GLY A 292 9.06 -7.71 -21.06
CA GLY A 292 10.34 -8.39 -21.17
C GLY A 292 11.49 -7.42 -21.51
N LEU A 293 11.42 -6.18 -21.04
CA LEU A 293 12.47 -5.18 -21.22
C LEU A 293 13.53 -5.26 -20.14
N CYS A 294 13.16 -5.75 -18.94
CA CYS A 294 14.05 -6.00 -17.81
C CYS A 294 13.46 -7.11 -16.91
N SER A 295 14.26 -7.71 -16.04
CA SER A 295 13.77 -8.66 -15.04
C SER A 295 13.33 -7.99 -13.74
N ARG A 296 13.83 -6.78 -13.47
CA ARG A 296 13.40 -5.91 -12.37
C ARG A 296 13.65 -4.45 -12.74
N CYS A 297 12.84 -3.56 -12.22
CA CYS A 297 13.09 -2.14 -12.36
C CYS A 297 12.44 -1.32 -11.25
N GLN A 298 13.02 -0.15 -11.02
CA GLN A 298 12.46 0.96 -10.27
C GLN A 298 12.09 2.08 -11.24
N VAL A 299 10.92 2.67 -11.02
CA VAL A 299 10.47 3.88 -11.73
C VAL A 299 10.31 4.98 -10.69
N THR A 300 10.94 6.12 -10.94
CA THR A 300 10.87 7.29 -10.05
C THR A 300 10.20 8.44 -10.78
N LEU A 301 9.13 8.96 -10.20
CA LEU A 301 8.42 10.15 -10.65
C LEU A 301 8.58 11.25 -9.59
N ALA A 302 8.90 12.47 -10.00
CA ALA A 302 8.93 13.62 -9.08
C ALA A 302 8.00 14.72 -9.58
N TYR A 303 7.27 15.34 -8.65
CA TYR A 303 6.35 16.43 -8.93
C TYR A 303 6.69 17.66 -8.11
N ALA A 304 6.28 18.83 -8.61
CA ALA A 304 6.28 20.08 -7.88
C ALA A 304 4.84 20.56 -7.68
N ILE A 305 4.52 21.07 -6.51
CA ILE A 305 3.17 21.56 -6.19
C ILE A 305 2.66 22.55 -7.26
N GLY A 306 1.42 22.36 -7.68
CA GLY A 306 0.76 23.19 -8.67
C GLY A 306 1.27 23.02 -10.12
N LYS A 307 2.26 22.15 -10.39
CA LYS A 307 2.72 21.83 -11.74
C LYS A 307 2.03 20.54 -12.23
N ALA A 308 1.57 20.51 -13.48
CA ALA A 308 0.92 19.34 -14.03
C ALA A 308 1.94 18.25 -14.45
N GLU A 309 2.97 18.66 -15.21
CA GLU A 309 3.99 17.73 -15.68
C GLU A 309 4.98 17.33 -14.56
N PRO A 310 5.42 16.07 -14.50
CA PRO A 310 6.48 15.68 -13.58
C PRO A 310 7.77 16.45 -13.88
N VAL A 311 8.54 16.77 -12.84
CA VAL A 311 9.86 17.40 -12.98
C VAL A 311 10.96 16.37 -13.22
N MET A 312 10.71 15.10 -12.93
CA MET A 312 11.63 13.98 -13.17
C MET A 312 10.86 12.71 -13.49
N VAL A 313 11.35 11.96 -14.46
CA VAL A 313 10.95 10.58 -14.77
C VAL A 313 12.24 9.81 -14.99
N GLU A 314 12.48 8.81 -14.16
CA GLU A 314 13.67 7.98 -14.20
C GLU A 314 13.29 6.50 -14.13
N VAL A 315 14.03 5.68 -14.84
CA VAL A 315 13.95 4.22 -14.80
C VAL A 315 15.34 3.69 -14.45
N ASP A 316 15.40 2.78 -13.47
CA ASP A 316 16.61 2.03 -13.13
C ASP A 316 16.28 0.53 -13.21
N THR A 317 16.93 -0.17 -14.11
CA THR A 317 16.77 -1.62 -14.28
C THR A 317 17.75 -2.42 -13.42
N PHE A 318 18.59 -1.78 -12.63
CA PHE A 318 19.66 -2.42 -11.84
C PHE A 318 20.55 -3.31 -12.70
N GLY A 319 20.83 -2.89 -13.94
CA GLY A 319 21.62 -3.63 -14.90
C GLY A 319 20.94 -4.87 -15.50
N THR A 320 19.64 -5.05 -15.29
CA THR A 320 18.86 -6.17 -15.85
C THR A 320 18.13 -5.83 -17.15
N GLY A 321 18.40 -4.67 -17.75
CA GLY A 321 17.84 -4.27 -19.05
C GLY A 321 18.37 -5.17 -20.18
N PHE A 322 17.48 -5.60 -21.09
CA PHE A 322 17.81 -6.56 -22.16
C PHE A 322 17.99 -5.94 -23.54
N ILE A 323 17.37 -4.80 -23.82
CA ILE A 323 17.21 -4.28 -25.18
C ILE A 323 17.90 -2.92 -25.35
N CYS A 324 17.73 -1.99 -24.40
CA CYS A 324 18.31 -0.67 -24.45
C CYS A 324 18.70 -0.16 -23.07
N ALA A 325 19.37 1.00 -23.01
CA ALA A 325 19.74 1.67 -21.77
C ALA A 325 18.51 2.23 -21.04
N ASP A 326 18.65 2.47 -19.74
CA ASP A 326 17.59 2.96 -18.87
C ASP A 326 17.00 4.31 -19.31
N ASP A 327 17.83 5.22 -19.86
CA ASP A 327 17.39 6.49 -20.43
C ASP A 327 16.40 6.29 -21.61
N CYS A 328 16.66 5.30 -22.46
CA CYS A 328 15.76 4.94 -23.56
C CYS A 328 14.42 4.40 -23.02
N LEU A 329 14.43 3.63 -21.92
CA LEU A 329 13.21 3.18 -21.26
C LEU A 329 12.44 4.36 -20.65
N ALA A 330 13.14 5.32 -20.03
CA ALA A 330 12.52 6.52 -19.50
C ALA A 330 11.86 7.38 -20.59
N ASP A 331 12.46 7.48 -21.78
CA ASP A 331 11.86 8.18 -22.94
C ASP A 331 10.63 7.43 -23.48
N ALA A 332 10.68 6.10 -23.57
CA ALA A 332 9.53 5.29 -23.93
C ALA A 332 8.38 5.44 -22.91
N VAL A 333 8.69 5.53 -21.63
CA VAL A 333 7.69 5.80 -20.57
C VAL A 333 7.00 7.14 -20.81
N ARG A 334 7.74 8.22 -21.08
CA ARG A 334 7.16 9.54 -21.38
C ARG A 334 6.29 9.54 -22.63
N LEU A 335 6.59 8.69 -23.60
CA LEU A 335 5.82 8.56 -24.86
C LEU A 335 4.51 7.78 -24.66
N VAL A 336 4.52 6.75 -23.80
CA VAL A 336 3.41 5.78 -23.70
C VAL A 336 2.41 6.15 -22.61
N PHE A 337 2.87 6.76 -21.52
CA PHE A 337 2.02 7.03 -20.35
C PHE A 337 1.70 8.53 -20.19
N GLY A 338 0.43 8.81 -19.89
CA GLY A 338 0.04 10.13 -19.40
C GLY A 338 0.49 10.29 -17.94
N LEU A 339 1.32 11.29 -17.69
CA LEU A 339 1.99 11.46 -16.39
C LEU A 339 1.47 12.67 -15.59
N THR A 340 0.55 13.45 -16.14
CA THR A 340 -0.12 14.51 -15.37
C THR A 340 -1.12 13.89 -14.39
N PRO A 341 -1.43 14.55 -13.25
CA PRO A 341 -2.40 14.03 -12.28
C PRO A 341 -3.74 13.63 -12.90
N SER A 342 -4.25 14.44 -13.84
CA SER A 342 -5.53 14.17 -14.51
C SER A 342 -5.47 12.93 -15.41
N GLU A 343 -4.39 12.75 -16.17
CA GLU A 343 -4.18 11.58 -17.01
C GLU A 343 -4.02 10.30 -16.17
N ILE A 344 -3.27 10.38 -15.08
CA ILE A 344 -3.11 9.27 -14.13
C ILE A 344 -4.47 8.86 -13.56
N ILE A 345 -5.26 9.81 -13.09
CA ILE A 345 -6.60 9.59 -12.54
C ILE A 345 -7.49 8.88 -13.57
N ALA A 346 -7.50 9.36 -14.82
CA ALA A 346 -8.29 8.79 -15.90
C ALA A 346 -7.79 7.38 -16.29
N GLN A 347 -6.48 7.21 -16.49
CA GLN A 347 -5.88 5.95 -16.97
C GLN A 347 -6.03 4.82 -15.94
N LEU A 348 -5.94 5.14 -14.65
CA LEU A 348 -6.03 4.16 -13.57
C LEU A 348 -7.43 4.13 -12.91
N ASP A 349 -8.42 4.85 -13.44
CA ASP A 349 -9.80 4.88 -12.91
C ASP A 349 -9.83 5.16 -11.39
N LEU A 350 -9.08 6.18 -10.96
CA LEU A 350 -8.88 6.43 -9.53
C LEU A 350 -10.06 7.13 -8.83
N LEU A 351 -11.07 7.61 -9.56
CA LEU A 351 -12.26 8.19 -8.96
C LEU A 351 -13.26 7.13 -8.49
N THR A 352 -13.08 5.88 -8.90
CA THR A 352 -13.92 4.77 -8.44
C THR A 352 -13.53 4.36 -7.00
N PRO A 353 -14.46 4.37 -6.03
CA PRO A 353 -14.18 3.99 -4.64
C PRO A 353 -13.71 2.54 -4.53
N ARG A 354 -12.49 2.32 -4.05
CA ARG A 354 -11.90 0.98 -3.85
C ARG A 354 -10.75 0.98 -2.85
N TYR A 355 -10.52 2.10 -2.18
CA TYR A 355 -9.32 2.34 -1.38
C TYR A 355 -9.26 1.53 -0.09
N THR A 356 -10.40 1.19 0.51
CA THR A 356 -10.47 0.25 1.64
C THR A 356 -9.83 -1.11 1.36
N GLN A 357 -9.78 -1.55 0.08
CA GLN A 357 -9.14 -2.81 -0.32
C GLN A 357 -7.61 -2.74 -0.23
N THR A 358 -7.03 -1.54 -0.25
CA THR A 358 -5.57 -1.33 -0.22
C THR A 358 -5.02 -1.11 1.18
N ALA A 359 -5.86 -0.75 2.14
CA ALA A 359 -5.46 -0.32 3.48
C ALA A 359 -4.75 -1.40 4.33
N ALA A 360 -4.77 -2.69 3.92
CA ALA A 360 -4.04 -3.77 4.57
C ALA A 360 -3.43 -4.72 3.53
N TYR A 361 -2.35 -5.39 3.91
CA TYR A 361 -1.64 -6.37 3.07
C TYR A 361 -1.07 -5.79 1.77
N GLY A 362 -0.53 -4.56 1.85
CA GLY A 362 0.10 -3.84 0.75
C GLY A 362 -0.90 -3.20 -0.24
N HIS A 363 -0.44 -2.14 -0.90
CA HIS A 363 -1.18 -1.46 -1.96
C HIS A 363 -0.96 -2.09 -3.34
N PHE A 364 0.03 -2.99 -3.47
CA PHE A 364 0.47 -3.60 -4.71
C PHE A 364 0.32 -5.13 -4.68
N GLY A 365 0.27 -5.73 -5.88
CA GLY A 365 0.18 -7.18 -6.05
C GLY A 365 -1.24 -7.76 -5.99
N LYS A 366 -2.29 -6.93 -6.02
CA LYS A 366 -3.70 -7.30 -6.06
C LYS A 366 -4.23 -7.16 -7.49
N PRO A 367 -4.40 -8.26 -8.23
CA PRO A 367 -4.61 -8.24 -9.69
C PRO A 367 -5.89 -7.52 -10.14
N GLU A 368 -6.86 -7.35 -9.25
CA GLU A 368 -8.11 -6.64 -9.50
C GLU A 368 -7.94 -5.10 -9.53
N LEU A 369 -6.82 -4.57 -9.08
CA LEU A 369 -6.57 -3.13 -9.03
C LEU A 369 -6.01 -2.61 -10.36
N PRO A 370 -6.45 -1.42 -10.83
CA PRO A 370 -6.08 -0.90 -12.16
C PRO A 370 -4.57 -0.73 -12.38
N TRP A 371 -3.82 -0.37 -11.36
CA TRP A 371 -2.36 -0.20 -11.45
C TRP A 371 -1.57 -1.53 -11.47
N GLU A 372 -2.28 -2.65 -11.39
CA GLU A 372 -1.68 -3.98 -11.55
C GLU A 372 -1.88 -4.56 -12.97
N ARG A 373 -2.53 -3.84 -13.89
CA ARG A 373 -2.67 -4.24 -15.29
C ARG A 373 -1.33 -4.18 -16.02
N THR A 374 -1.19 -5.03 -17.05
CA THR A 374 -0.01 -5.09 -17.95
C THR A 374 -0.37 -4.84 -19.42
N ASP A 375 -1.42 -4.06 -19.64
CA ASP A 375 -2.03 -3.78 -20.91
C ASP A 375 -1.18 -2.87 -21.83
N GLN A 376 -0.22 -2.13 -21.28
CA GLN A 376 0.72 -1.29 -22.03
C GLN A 376 2.02 -2.02 -22.43
N ALA A 377 2.24 -3.25 -21.99
CA ALA A 377 3.50 -3.98 -22.21
C ALA A 377 3.85 -4.11 -23.72
N LYS A 378 2.88 -4.39 -24.57
CA LYS A 378 3.11 -4.49 -26.03
C LYS A 378 3.47 -3.15 -26.67
N ILE A 379 2.83 -2.07 -26.23
CA ILE A 379 3.06 -0.71 -26.73
C ILE A 379 4.46 -0.25 -26.29
N LEU A 380 4.83 -0.45 -25.02
CA LEU A 380 6.17 -0.17 -24.52
C LEU A 380 7.25 -0.89 -25.33
N ARG A 381 7.05 -2.19 -25.59
CA ARG A 381 8.02 -2.97 -26.36
C ARG A 381 8.18 -2.42 -27.77
N ALA A 382 7.09 -2.00 -28.41
CA ALA A 382 7.13 -1.40 -29.77
C ALA A 382 7.74 0.02 -29.78
N ALA A 383 7.69 0.75 -28.68
CA ALA A 383 8.30 2.07 -28.55
C ALA A 383 9.82 2.03 -28.37
N VAL A 384 10.38 0.88 -27.98
CA VAL A 384 11.82 0.68 -27.71
C VAL A 384 12.53 -0.02 -28.86
N ILE A 385 11.82 -0.79 -29.67
CA ILE A 385 12.34 -1.53 -30.84
C ILE A 385 12.07 -0.76 -32.12
#